data_0e0b0619bbaee0f0e70db7b43f1829b4
#
_entry.id   0e0b0619bbaee0f0e70db7b43f1829b4
#
_cell.length_a   1.000
_cell.length_b   1.000
_cell.length_c   1.000
_cell.angle_alpha   90.00
_cell.angle_beta   90.00
_cell.angle_gamma   90.00
#
_symmetry.space_group_name_H-M   'P 1'
#
loop_
_entity.id
_entity.type
_entity.pdbx_description
1 polymer ?
#
loop_
_entity_poly.entity_id
_entity_poly.type
_entity_poly.pdbx_seq_one_letter_code
_entity_poly.pdbx_strand_id
1 'polypeptide(L)'
;MVEVLIIVYSMIMWIVFKVFKVPVNKWTSTTAVLGGVASIVFLLLMMGMYHPFTKEARIYSLTTPVLPTVKGRVIEVNVKTGDRIQKGDTLFRIDPEPFQYAVDQLVADVSLAVSSLEDATELFEKQFASAKDVERLQAAVDSLNAQLANARFELSETDVRAESDGFVAQVRLRPGVLAVPMPFSPLMTFVHDQDRFLLGGFQQNPLQNIQPDFKAEVIFTALPGKVFAASVVGVSDIMAQGQLLPDGRLIKLEGVTPPGRVLVRINVEDDLSGYVLPTGAKAYIAVYSDTWKPVAIIRQVILRVMSWENYLFSFMA
;
A
#
# COMPACT_ATOMS: atom_id res chain seq x y z
N MET A 1 8.54 10.62 -27.63
CA MET A 1 9.86 10.04 -27.25
C MET A 1 10.75 9.76 -28.46
N VAL A 2 10.30 8.93 -29.43
CA VAL A 2 11.05 8.66 -30.66
C VAL A 2 11.25 9.92 -31.48
N GLU A 3 10.29 10.82 -31.52
CA GLU A 3 10.31 12.12 -32.23
C GLU A 3 11.50 13.00 -31.83
N VAL A 4 11.78 13.09 -30.52
CA VAL A 4 12.92 13.87 -30.01
C VAL A 4 14.24 13.30 -30.53
N LEU A 5 14.40 11.97 -30.53
CA LEU A 5 15.59 11.31 -31.04
C LEU A 5 15.77 11.52 -32.55
N ILE A 6 14.68 11.49 -33.32
CA ILE A 6 14.70 11.78 -34.76
C ILE A 6 15.14 13.22 -35.02
N ILE A 7 14.61 14.18 -34.27
CA ILE A 7 14.97 15.60 -34.41
C ILE A 7 16.46 15.79 -34.11
N VAL A 8 16.95 15.24 -33.00
CA VAL A 8 18.37 15.36 -32.59
C VAL A 8 19.27 14.70 -33.65
N TYR A 9 18.93 13.50 -34.09
CA TYR A 9 19.69 12.82 -35.15
C TYR A 9 19.72 13.63 -36.45
N SER A 10 18.57 14.14 -36.90
CA SER A 10 18.47 14.96 -38.09
C SER A 10 19.31 16.22 -38.02
N MET A 11 19.34 16.87 -36.85
CA MET A 11 20.16 18.04 -36.59
C MET A 11 21.66 17.69 -36.63
N ILE A 12 22.08 16.58 -36.02
CA ILE A 12 23.47 16.10 -36.07
C ILE A 12 23.88 15.82 -37.52
N MET A 13 23.05 15.10 -38.28
CA MET A 13 23.33 14.78 -39.68
C MET A 13 23.41 16.05 -40.55
N TRP A 14 22.53 17.02 -40.32
CA TRP A 14 22.61 18.31 -41.02
C TRP A 14 23.94 19.01 -40.77
N ILE A 15 24.43 19.02 -39.51
CA ILE A 15 25.73 19.58 -39.15
C ILE A 15 26.85 18.83 -39.82
N VAL A 16 26.84 17.48 -39.80
CA VAL A 16 27.82 16.61 -40.45
C VAL A 16 27.92 16.91 -41.95
N PHE A 17 26.80 16.95 -42.66
CA PHE A 17 26.75 17.24 -44.11
C PHE A 17 27.29 18.64 -44.39
N LYS A 18 27.00 19.63 -43.55
CA LYS A 18 27.44 21.02 -43.71
C LYS A 18 28.93 21.21 -43.42
N VAL A 19 29.43 20.64 -42.29
CA VAL A 19 30.81 20.80 -41.83
C VAL A 19 31.79 20.01 -42.68
N PHE A 20 31.48 18.76 -42.98
CA PHE A 20 32.34 17.87 -43.78
C PHE A 20 32.11 18.03 -45.28
N LYS A 21 31.22 18.94 -45.71
CA LYS A 21 30.89 19.19 -47.13
C LYS A 21 30.59 17.90 -47.92
N VAL A 22 29.92 16.94 -47.28
CA VAL A 22 29.57 15.64 -47.91
C VAL A 22 28.57 15.89 -49.02
N PRO A 23 28.84 15.40 -50.28
CA PRO A 23 27.91 15.62 -51.40
C PRO A 23 26.58 14.87 -51.11
N VAL A 24 25.47 15.60 -51.21
CA VAL A 24 24.14 15.04 -51.06
C VAL A 24 23.77 14.25 -52.34
N ASN A 25 24.09 12.97 -52.37
CA ASN A 25 23.74 12.03 -53.44
C ASN A 25 22.73 11.01 -52.90
N LYS A 26 22.04 10.29 -53.78
CA LYS A 26 21.09 9.24 -53.41
C LYS A 26 21.70 8.23 -52.45
N TRP A 27 22.95 7.82 -52.66
CA TRP A 27 23.66 6.87 -51.79
C TRP A 27 23.95 7.44 -50.41
N THR A 28 24.47 8.66 -50.30
CA THR A 28 24.80 9.30 -49.00
C THR A 28 23.55 9.59 -48.20
N SER A 29 22.47 10.04 -48.85
CA SER A 29 21.18 10.25 -48.20
C SER A 29 20.56 8.95 -47.68
N THR A 30 20.55 7.87 -48.51
CA THR A 30 20.03 6.58 -48.09
C THR A 30 20.85 5.98 -46.94
N THR A 31 22.18 6.07 -47.00
CA THR A 31 23.05 5.61 -45.89
C THR A 31 22.81 6.39 -44.61
N ALA A 32 22.63 7.70 -44.68
CA ALA A 32 22.31 8.53 -43.53
C ALA A 32 20.98 8.14 -42.88
N VAL A 33 19.94 7.91 -43.70
CA VAL A 33 18.62 7.48 -43.20
C VAL A 33 18.70 6.09 -42.58
N LEU A 34 19.29 5.11 -43.25
CA LEU A 34 19.44 3.75 -42.72
C LEU A 34 20.30 3.70 -41.47
N GLY A 35 21.41 4.45 -41.45
CA GLY A 35 22.29 4.60 -40.28
C GLY A 35 21.53 5.24 -39.10
N GLY A 36 20.68 6.20 -39.38
CA GLY A 36 19.82 6.83 -38.37
C GLY A 36 18.82 5.88 -37.75
N VAL A 37 18.11 5.15 -38.60
CA VAL A 37 17.16 4.12 -38.14
C VAL A 37 17.88 3.09 -37.27
N ALA A 38 18.99 2.53 -37.79
CA ALA A 38 19.79 1.53 -37.07
C ALA A 38 20.30 2.08 -35.70
N SER A 39 20.82 3.31 -35.66
CA SER A 39 21.34 3.96 -34.44
C SER A 39 20.23 4.20 -33.43
N ILE A 40 19.06 4.69 -33.88
CA ILE A 40 17.92 4.94 -32.97
C ILE A 40 17.38 3.62 -32.44
N VAL A 41 17.21 2.61 -33.25
CA VAL A 41 16.76 1.26 -32.83
C VAL A 41 17.76 0.68 -31.82
N PHE A 42 19.04 0.72 -32.08
CA PHE A 42 20.09 0.24 -31.18
C PHE A 42 20.02 0.98 -29.82
N LEU A 43 19.90 2.30 -29.84
CA LEU A 43 19.82 3.13 -28.64
C LEU A 43 18.55 2.83 -27.82
N LEU A 44 17.39 2.63 -28.50
CA LEU A 44 16.15 2.26 -27.84
C LEU A 44 16.24 0.87 -27.19
N LEU A 45 16.88 -0.09 -27.86
CA LEU A 45 17.11 -1.42 -27.30
C LEU A 45 18.01 -1.36 -26.08
N MET A 46 19.14 -0.67 -26.14
CA MET A 46 20.06 -0.49 -25.03
C MET A 46 19.38 0.24 -23.86
N MET A 47 18.65 1.30 -24.16
CA MET A 47 17.91 2.06 -23.16
C MET A 47 16.78 1.23 -22.50
N GLY A 48 16.08 0.40 -23.28
CA GLY A 48 15.03 -0.49 -22.76
C GLY A 48 15.57 -1.59 -21.86
N MET A 49 16.74 -2.15 -22.20
CA MET A 49 17.35 -3.25 -21.46
C MET A 49 18.09 -2.78 -20.19
N TYR A 50 18.92 -1.73 -20.28
CA TYR A 50 19.78 -1.31 -19.18
C TYR A 50 19.19 -0.19 -18.31
N HIS A 51 18.29 0.62 -18.88
CA HIS A 51 17.62 1.70 -18.15
C HIS A 51 16.10 1.57 -18.30
N PRO A 52 15.50 0.54 -17.69
CA PRO A 52 14.09 0.23 -17.84
C PRO A 52 13.19 1.38 -17.35
N PHE A 53 12.07 1.52 -18.03
CA PHE A 53 11.11 2.56 -17.81
C PHE A 53 9.69 1.99 -17.79
N THR A 54 8.86 2.50 -16.88
CA THR A 54 7.46 2.17 -16.84
C THR A 54 6.56 3.40 -16.76
N LYS A 55 5.42 3.35 -17.45
CA LYS A 55 4.30 4.30 -17.30
C LYS A 55 3.21 3.77 -16.38
N GLU A 56 3.38 2.56 -15.88
CA GLU A 56 2.42 1.86 -15.03
C GLU A 56 2.95 1.78 -13.61
N ALA A 57 2.99 2.93 -12.97
CA ALA A 57 3.30 3.03 -11.56
C ALA A 57 2.21 3.81 -10.84
N ARG A 58 1.94 3.42 -9.60
CA ARG A 58 0.96 4.09 -8.74
C ARG A 58 1.40 4.05 -7.29
N ILE A 59 0.93 5.04 -6.54
CA ILE A 59 1.00 5.01 -5.08
C ILE A 59 -0.07 4.06 -4.57
N TYR A 60 0.35 3.10 -3.77
CA TYR A 60 -0.52 2.17 -3.06
C TYR A 60 -0.46 2.48 -1.57
N SER A 61 -1.51 2.13 -0.85
CA SER A 61 -1.55 2.12 0.60
C SER A 61 -2.26 0.85 1.06
N LEU A 62 -1.86 0.34 2.20
CA LEU A 62 -2.62 -0.73 2.84
C LEU A 62 -3.93 -0.17 3.36
N THR A 63 -4.99 -0.90 3.05
CA THR A 63 -6.33 -0.62 3.56
C THR A 63 -6.74 -1.73 4.50
N THR A 64 -7.15 -1.37 5.70
CA THR A 64 -7.63 -2.33 6.70
C THR A 64 -9.13 -2.19 6.88
N PRO A 65 -9.88 -3.29 6.78
CA PRO A 65 -11.28 -3.28 7.13
C PRO A 65 -11.41 -3.10 8.65
N VAL A 66 -12.17 -2.11 9.10
CA VAL A 66 -12.51 -1.96 10.51
C VAL A 66 -13.69 -2.87 10.83
N LEU A 67 -13.44 -3.84 11.69
CA LEU A 67 -14.42 -4.80 12.16
C LEU A 67 -14.59 -4.64 13.68
N PRO A 68 -15.82 -4.72 14.21
CA PRO A 68 -16.02 -4.72 15.64
C PRO A 68 -15.58 -6.07 16.22
N THR A 69 -15.08 -6.07 17.44
CA THR A 69 -14.76 -7.29 18.20
C THR A 69 -16.01 -7.89 18.82
N VAL A 70 -16.97 -7.04 19.19
CA VAL A 70 -18.22 -7.43 19.81
C VAL A 70 -19.43 -7.14 18.90
N LYS A 71 -20.49 -7.94 19.05
CA LYS A 71 -21.74 -7.74 18.31
C LYS A 71 -22.68 -6.83 19.10
N GLY A 72 -23.17 -5.76 18.47
CA GLY A 72 -24.15 -4.89 19.10
C GLY A 72 -24.68 -3.80 18.18
N ARG A 73 -25.66 -3.03 18.65
CA ARG A 73 -26.25 -1.92 17.90
C ARG A 73 -25.31 -0.72 17.96
N VAL A 74 -25.02 -0.11 16.82
CA VAL A 74 -24.26 1.16 16.77
C VAL A 74 -25.15 2.30 17.23
N ILE A 75 -24.69 3.04 18.21
CA ILE A 75 -25.37 4.23 18.74
C ILE A 75 -24.82 5.52 18.15
N GLU A 76 -23.53 5.56 17.85
CA GLU A 76 -22.84 6.76 17.39
C GLU A 76 -21.77 6.40 16.35
N VAL A 77 -21.62 7.27 15.33
CA VAL A 77 -20.54 7.20 14.33
C VAL A 77 -19.88 8.56 14.27
N ASN A 78 -18.63 8.63 14.71
CA ASN A 78 -17.94 9.90 14.97
C ASN A 78 -17.13 10.39 13.77
N VAL A 79 -17.04 9.59 12.71
CA VAL A 79 -16.18 9.84 11.56
C VAL A 79 -16.96 9.78 10.25
N LYS A 80 -16.46 10.52 9.26
CA LYS A 80 -16.98 10.56 7.90
C LYS A 80 -15.93 10.09 6.90
N THR A 81 -16.39 9.73 5.71
CA THR A 81 -15.48 9.42 4.60
C THR A 81 -14.59 10.63 4.29
N GLY A 82 -13.29 10.42 4.27
CA GLY A 82 -12.28 11.44 4.03
C GLY A 82 -11.68 12.07 5.28
N ASP A 83 -12.22 11.81 6.48
CA ASP A 83 -11.68 12.37 7.72
C ASP A 83 -10.29 11.79 8.03
N ARG A 84 -9.38 12.67 8.46
CA ARG A 84 -8.09 12.29 9.03
C ARG A 84 -8.27 11.98 10.51
N ILE A 85 -7.72 10.87 10.93
CA ILE A 85 -7.90 10.27 12.23
C ILE A 85 -6.53 10.02 12.85
N GLN A 86 -6.40 10.29 14.14
CA GLN A 86 -5.22 9.97 14.94
C GLN A 86 -5.43 8.64 15.68
N LYS A 87 -4.33 7.99 16.01
CA LYS A 87 -4.35 6.78 16.85
C LYS A 87 -5.09 7.05 18.16
N GLY A 88 -6.07 6.19 18.48
CA GLY A 88 -6.89 6.28 19.69
C GLY A 88 -8.20 7.04 19.51
N ASP A 89 -8.40 7.77 18.40
CA ASP A 89 -9.68 8.43 18.14
C ASP A 89 -10.81 7.42 18.00
N THR A 90 -11.98 7.73 18.56
CA THR A 90 -13.17 6.88 18.46
C THR A 90 -13.78 6.97 17.08
N LEU A 91 -13.86 5.83 16.38
CA LEU A 91 -14.46 5.71 15.06
C LEU A 91 -15.99 5.60 15.15
N PHE A 92 -16.45 4.69 15.98
CA PHE A 92 -17.87 4.49 16.26
C PHE A 92 -18.05 3.81 17.61
N ARG A 93 -19.26 3.89 18.17
CA ARG A 93 -19.59 3.30 19.45
C ARG A 93 -20.78 2.34 19.31
N ILE A 94 -20.63 1.16 19.89
CA ILE A 94 -21.68 0.17 20.06
C ILE A 94 -22.37 0.45 21.40
N ASP A 95 -23.64 0.11 21.53
CA ASP A 95 -24.41 0.25 22.76
C ASP A 95 -23.72 -0.49 23.92
N PRO A 96 -23.19 0.23 24.92
CA PRO A 96 -22.44 -0.37 26.02
C PRO A 96 -23.36 -0.96 27.11
N GLU A 97 -24.66 -0.58 27.18
CA GLU A 97 -25.53 -0.94 28.28
C GLU A 97 -25.62 -2.46 28.54
N PRO A 98 -25.81 -3.32 27.53
CA PRO A 98 -25.86 -4.76 27.74
C PRO A 98 -24.56 -5.32 28.33
N PHE A 99 -23.43 -4.78 27.91
CA PHE A 99 -22.10 -5.18 28.40
C PHE A 99 -21.85 -4.68 29.80
N GLN A 100 -22.31 -3.44 30.13
CA GLN A 100 -22.24 -2.90 31.48
C GLN A 100 -23.03 -3.75 32.47
N TYR A 101 -24.24 -4.19 32.09
CA TYR A 101 -25.03 -5.07 32.94
C TYR A 101 -24.35 -6.42 33.21
N ALA A 102 -23.65 -6.97 32.22
CA ALA A 102 -22.88 -8.19 32.40
C ALA A 102 -21.69 -7.99 33.36
N VAL A 103 -21.02 -6.86 33.28
CA VAL A 103 -19.95 -6.49 34.23
C VAL A 103 -20.50 -6.31 35.62
N ASP A 104 -21.60 -5.58 35.81
CA ASP A 104 -22.21 -5.34 37.10
C ASP A 104 -22.67 -6.62 37.77
N GLN A 105 -23.27 -7.55 37.03
CA GLN A 105 -23.63 -8.86 37.52
C GLN A 105 -22.40 -9.64 38.00
N LEU A 106 -21.33 -9.73 37.18
CA LEU A 106 -20.13 -10.46 37.56
C LEU A 106 -19.39 -9.80 38.74
N VAL A 107 -19.45 -8.49 38.90
CA VAL A 107 -18.93 -7.80 40.10
C VAL A 107 -19.66 -8.25 41.35
N ALA A 108 -20.99 -8.39 41.30
CA ALA A 108 -21.77 -8.90 42.41
C ALA A 108 -21.46 -10.37 42.71
N ASP A 109 -21.33 -11.20 41.70
CA ASP A 109 -21.00 -12.64 41.84
C ASP A 109 -19.61 -12.83 42.46
N VAL A 110 -18.61 -12.06 42.00
CA VAL A 110 -17.25 -12.05 42.60
C VAL A 110 -17.29 -11.63 44.06
N SER A 111 -18.05 -10.58 44.40
CA SER A 111 -18.18 -10.12 45.79
C SER A 111 -18.76 -11.20 46.70
N LEU A 112 -19.80 -11.89 46.23
CA LEU A 112 -20.40 -13.02 46.95
C LEU A 112 -19.42 -14.19 47.13
N ALA A 113 -18.68 -14.53 46.06
CA ALA A 113 -17.71 -15.64 46.11
C ALA A 113 -16.54 -15.31 47.05
N VAL A 114 -16.07 -14.04 47.07
CA VAL A 114 -15.01 -13.58 47.98
C VAL A 114 -15.49 -13.66 49.43
N SER A 115 -16.70 -13.19 49.72
CA SER A 115 -17.26 -13.31 51.10
C SER A 115 -17.37 -14.78 51.54
N SER A 116 -17.81 -15.66 50.62
CA SER A 116 -17.90 -17.10 50.94
C SER A 116 -16.54 -17.75 51.18
N LEU A 117 -15.50 -17.29 50.48
CA LEU A 117 -14.12 -17.73 50.68
C LEU A 117 -13.57 -17.21 52.02
N GLU A 118 -13.84 -15.97 52.37
CA GLU A 118 -13.45 -15.38 53.67
C GLU A 118 -14.07 -16.15 54.82
N ASP A 119 -15.39 -16.42 54.77
CA ASP A 119 -16.10 -17.24 55.77
C ASP A 119 -15.51 -18.64 55.90
N ALA A 120 -15.24 -19.31 54.79
CA ALA A 120 -14.64 -20.64 54.77
C ALA A 120 -13.20 -20.64 55.31
N THR A 121 -12.44 -19.60 55.02
CA THR A 121 -11.07 -19.45 55.52
C THR A 121 -11.08 -19.26 57.04
N GLU A 122 -11.99 -18.42 57.58
CA GLU A 122 -12.16 -18.24 59.04
C GLU A 122 -12.57 -19.55 59.73
N LEU A 123 -13.49 -20.30 59.09
CA LEU A 123 -13.92 -21.60 59.64
C LEU A 123 -12.77 -22.67 59.57
N PHE A 124 -11.93 -22.61 58.56
CA PHE A 124 -10.77 -23.47 58.45
C PHE A 124 -9.73 -23.20 59.53
N GLU A 125 -9.45 -21.91 59.81
CA GLU A 125 -8.57 -21.50 60.91
C GLU A 125 -9.09 -21.98 62.27
N LYS A 126 -10.40 -22.03 62.45
CA LYS A 126 -11.06 -22.60 63.62
C LYS A 126 -11.22 -24.12 63.62
N GLN A 127 -10.67 -24.80 62.62
CA GLN A 127 -10.74 -26.28 62.41
C GLN A 127 -12.16 -26.80 62.11
N PHE A 128 -13.10 -25.98 61.67
CA PHE A 128 -14.48 -26.33 61.31
C PHE A 128 -14.72 -26.56 59.81
N ALA A 129 -13.76 -26.21 58.98
CA ALA A 129 -13.83 -26.45 57.53
C ALA A 129 -12.60 -27.24 57.02
N SER A 130 -12.71 -27.84 55.81
CA SER A 130 -11.59 -28.57 55.22
C SER A 130 -10.76 -27.68 54.29
N ALA A 131 -9.44 -27.94 54.17
CA ALA A 131 -8.60 -27.24 53.22
C ALA A 131 -9.10 -27.37 51.80
N LYS A 132 -9.75 -28.47 51.44
CA LYS A 132 -10.36 -28.71 50.14
C LYS A 132 -11.55 -27.77 49.85
N ASP A 133 -12.30 -27.37 50.87
CA ASP A 133 -13.41 -26.42 50.68
C ASP A 133 -12.88 -25.01 50.42
N VAL A 134 -11.83 -24.59 51.11
CA VAL A 134 -11.14 -23.31 50.84
C VAL A 134 -10.55 -23.28 49.44
N GLU A 135 -9.85 -24.37 49.02
CA GLU A 135 -9.28 -24.47 47.70
C GLU A 135 -10.36 -24.41 46.62
N ARG A 136 -11.50 -25.07 46.83
CA ARG A 136 -12.64 -25.04 45.88
C ARG A 136 -13.24 -23.66 45.75
N LEU A 137 -13.40 -22.92 46.86
CA LEU A 137 -13.92 -21.56 46.85
C LEU A 137 -12.93 -20.57 46.24
N GLN A 138 -11.63 -20.76 46.50
CA GLN A 138 -10.60 -19.99 45.82
C GLN A 138 -10.65 -20.17 44.31
N ALA A 139 -10.76 -21.40 43.84
CA ALA A 139 -10.90 -21.69 42.41
C ALA A 139 -12.18 -21.06 41.81
N ALA A 140 -13.26 -20.97 42.57
CA ALA A 140 -14.48 -20.28 42.15
C ALA A 140 -14.27 -18.76 41.99
N VAL A 141 -13.60 -18.13 42.97
CA VAL A 141 -13.23 -16.71 42.91
C VAL A 141 -12.35 -16.44 41.69
N ASP A 142 -11.33 -17.26 41.47
CA ASP A 142 -10.42 -17.11 40.33
C ASP A 142 -11.16 -17.24 38.99
N SER A 143 -12.07 -18.19 38.89
CA SER A 143 -12.94 -18.39 37.71
C SER A 143 -13.83 -17.17 37.42
N LEU A 144 -14.48 -16.63 38.46
CA LEU A 144 -15.34 -15.44 38.33
C LEU A 144 -14.54 -14.19 38.00
N ASN A 145 -13.36 -14.03 38.57
CA ASN A 145 -12.46 -12.92 38.22
C ASN A 145 -12.03 -12.99 36.73
N ALA A 146 -11.75 -14.19 36.21
CA ALA A 146 -11.46 -14.37 34.80
C ALA A 146 -12.65 -14.00 33.90
N GLN A 147 -13.86 -14.37 34.29
CA GLN A 147 -15.09 -13.98 33.59
C GLN A 147 -15.33 -12.47 33.65
N LEU A 148 -15.12 -11.85 34.80
CA LEU A 148 -15.23 -10.40 34.97
C LEU A 148 -14.21 -9.65 34.09
N ALA A 149 -12.99 -10.16 34.01
CA ALA A 149 -11.97 -9.59 33.14
C ALA A 149 -12.38 -9.64 31.65
N ASN A 150 -12.97 -10.76 31.22
CA ASN A 150 -13.51 -10.91 29.86
C ASN A 150 -14.67 -9.95 29.60
N ALA A 151 -15.64 -9.85 30.52
CA ALA A 151 -16.77 -8.93 30.37
C ALA A 151 -16.33 -7.46 30.32
N ARG A 152 -15.31 -7.08 31.10
CA ARG A 152 -14.70 -5.74 31.02
C ARG A 152 -13.98 -5.49 29.70
N PHE A 153 -13.32 -6.49 29.17
CA PHE A 153 -12.71 -6.42 27.83
C PHE A 153 -13.81 -6.21 26.77
N GLU A 154 -14.88 -7.01 26.77
CA GLU A 154 -16.00 -6.85 25.85
C GLU A 154 -16.65 -5.46 25.94
N LEU A 155 -16.79 -4.92 27.15
CA LEU A 155 -17.29 -3.57 27.37
C LEU A 155 -16.34 -2.52 26.77
N SER A 156 -15.03 -2.68 26.92
CA SER A 156 -14.06 -1.75 26.33
C SER A 156 -14.09 -1.77 24.83
N GLU A 157 -14.36 -2.93 24.22
CA GLU A 157 -14.45 -3.12 22.77
C GLU A 157 -15.74 -2.54 22.15
N THR A 158 -16.67 -2.05 22.96
CA THR A 158 -17.84 -1.28 22.47
C THR A 158 -17.45 0.09 21.93
N ASP A 159 -16.31 0.65 22.34
CA ASP A 159 -15.73 1.90 21.83
C ASP A 159 -14.63 1.58 20.81
N VAL A 160 -15.02 1.48 19.54
CA VAL A 160 -14.09 1.10 18.48
C VAL A 160 -13.22 2.27 18.09
N ARG A 161 -11.91 2.12 18.28
CA ARG A 161 -10.90 3.18 18.11
C ARG A 161 -9.95 2.88 16.94
N ALA A 162 -9.33 3.94 16.43
CA ALA A 162 -8.27 3.85 15.43
C ALA A 162 -6.98 3.27 16.03
N GLU A 163 -6.42 2.25 15.40
CA GLU A 163 -5.17 1.61 15.85
C GLU A 163 -3.91 2.40 15.45
N SER A 164 -4.02 3.27 14.43
CA SER A 164 -2.92 4.10 13.92
C SER A 164 -3.44 5.41 13.31
N ASP A 165 -2.52 6.31 12.99
CA ASP A 165 -2.82 7.51 12.21
C ASP A 165 -3.17 7.14 10.76
N GLY A 166 -4.13 7.86 10.18
CA GLY A 166 -4.56 7.62 8.83
C GLY A 166 -5.82 8.37 8.43
N PHE A 167 -6.55 7.85 7.48
CA PHE A 167 -7.83 8.42 7.08
C PHE A 167 -8.87 7.36 6.76
N VAL A 168 -10.14 7.74 6.89
CA VAL A 168 -11.27 6.87 6.61
C VAL A 168 -11.61 6.93 5.12
N ALA A 169 -11.35 5.84 4.38
CA ALA A 169 -11.63 5.78 2.96
C ALA A 169 -13.13 5.61 2.65
N GLN A 170 -13.83 4.83 3.46
CA GLN A 170 -15.26 4.58 3.28
C GLN A 170 -15.92 4.27 4.62
N VAL A 171 -17.09 4.88 4.86
CA VAL A 171 -17.99 4.59 5.99
C VAL A 171 -19.32 4.06 5.43
N ARG A 172 -19.65 2.82 5.76
CA ARG A 172 -20.95 2.21 5.45
C ARG A 172 -21.88 2.14 6.66
N LEU A 173 -21.34 2.52 7.83
CA LEU A 173 -22.01 2.43 9.10
C LEU A 173 -22.92 3.64 9.34
N ARG A 174 -24.06 3.38 9.99
CA ARG A 174 -24.99 4.43 10.47
C ARG A 174 -25.49 4.05 11.87
N PRO A 175 -25.83 5.04 12.71
CA PRO A 175 -26.52 4.76 13.96
C PRO A 175 -27.78 3.91 13.74
N GLY A 176 -28.00 2.95 14.62
CA GLY A 176 -29.10 1.99 14.54
C GLY A 176 -28.77 0.67 13.82
N VAL A 177 -27.66 0.60 13.06
CA VAL A 177 -27.24 -0.64 12.39
C VAL A 177 -26.66 -1.61 13.40
N LEU A 178 -26.89 -2.91 13.20
CA LEU A 178 -26.26 -3.97 13.98
C LEU A 178 -24.85 -4.24 13.45
N ALA A 179 -23.86 -3.94 14.25
CA ALA A 179 -22.48 -4.30 13.98
C ALA A 179 -22.23 -5.76 14.36
N VAL A 180 -21.57 -6.50 13.48
CA VAL A 180 -21.25 -7.92 13.66
C VAL A 180 -19.81 -8.17 13.26
N PRO A 181 -19.02 -8.96 13.99
CA PRO A 181 -17.64 -9.31 13.64
C PRO A 181 -17.61 -10.29 12.46
N MET A 182 -17.87 -9.79 11.24
CA MET A 182 -17.87 -10.60 10.02
C MET A 182 -16.90 -10.01 8.98
N PRO A 183 -15.92 -10.80 8.48
CA PRO A 183 -14.89 -10.31 7.57
C PRO A 183 -15.40 -9.97 6.15
N PHE A 184 -16.57 -10.50 5.74
CA PHE A 184 -17.07 -10.34 4.38
C PHE A 184 -17.82 -9.02 4.12
N SER A 185 -18.12 -8.25 5.15
CA SER A 185 -18.83 -6.98 5.02
C SER A 185 -18.27 -5.94 5.98
N PRO A 186 -17.10 -5.35 5.64
CA PRO A 186 -16.49 -4.36 6.50
C PRO A 186 -17.42 -3.15 6.66
N LEU A 187 -17.56 -2.69 7.91
CA LEU A 187 -18.38 -1.54 8.27
C LEU A 187 -17.71 -0.24 7.84
N MET A 188 -16.39 -0.23 7.82
CA MET A 188 -15.57 0.91 7.48
C MET A 188 -14.23 0.42 6.90
N THR A 189 -13.65 1.23 6.01
CA THR A 189 -12.32 0.99 5.46
C THR A 189 -11.39 2.09 5.91
N PHE A 190 -10.32 1.71 6.58
CA PHE A 190 -9.30 2.61 7.09
C PHE A 190 -8.02 2.49 6.26
N VAL A 191 -7.32 3.60 6.02
CA VAL A 191 -6.07 3.67 5.26
C VAL A 191 -5.00 4.23 6.17
N HIS A 192 -3.95 3.46 6.40
CA HIS A 192 -2.84 3.86 7.25
C HIS A 192 -1.91 4.84 6.50
N ASP A 193 -1.53 5.94 7.15
CA ASP A 193 -0.64 6.94 6.54
C ASP A 193 0.80 6.42 6.37
N GLN A 194 1.24 5.51 7.23
CA GLN A 194 2.61 4.97 7.25
C GLN A 194 2.87 3.90 6.17
N ASP A 195 1.83 3.32 5.59
CA ASP A 195 1.94 2.19 4.66
C ASP A 195 1.77 2.60 3.19
N ARG A 196 2.19 3.83 2.86
CA ARG A 196 2.21 4.28 1.47
C ARG A 196 3.49 3.82 0.78
N PHE A 197 3.34 3.21 -0.36
CA PHE A 197 4.47 2.78 -1.17
C PHE A 197 4.19 2.94 -2.66
N LEU A 198 5.24 3.20 -3.42
CA LEU A 198 5.18 3.33 -4.86
C LEU A 198 5.54 1.99 -5.49
N LEU A 199 4.63 1.45 -6.30
CA LEU A 199 4.89 0.26 -7.12
C LEU A 199 4.91 0.63 -8.60
N GLY A 200 5.95 0.17 -9.29
CA GLY A 200 6.05 0.24 -10.74
C GLY A 200 5.94 -1.13 -11.37
N GLY A 201 5.09 -1.27 -12.39
CA GLY A 201 4.95 -2.49 -13.18
C GLY A 201 5.92 -2.49 -14.36
N PHE A 202 7.02 -3.23 -14.28
CA PHE A 202 8.03 -3.32 -15.33
C PHE A 202 7.82 -4.55 -16.23
N GLN A 203 8.28 -4.47 -17.47
CA GLN A 203 8.33 -5.63 -18.36
C GLN A 203 9.34 -6.66 -17.83
N GLN A 204 9.18 -7.92 -18.19
CA GLN A 204 10.05 -9.01 -17.72
C GLN A 204 11.45 -8.98 -18.36
N ASN A 205 11.57 -8.48 -19.58
CA ASN A 205 12.81 -8.53 -20.35
C ASN A 205 14.00 -7.83 -19.67
N PRO A 206 13.86 -6.59 -19.10
CA PRO A 206 14.96 -5.90 -18.44
C PRO A 206 15.11 -6.26 -16.95
N LEU A 207 14.41 -7.27 -16.45
CA LEU A 207 14.32 -7.56 -15.00
C LEU A 207 15.69 -7.80 -14.37
N GLN A 208 16.60 -8.46 -15.08
CA GLN A 208 17.96 -8.73 -14.58
C GLN A 208 18.79 -7.45 -14.37
N ASN A 209 18.37 -6.34 -14.97
CA ASN A 209 18.99 -5.01 -14.82
C ASN A 209 18.23 -4.11 -13.85
N ILE A 210 17.36 -4.66 -13.02
CA ILE A 210 16.69 -3.98 -11.91
C ILE A 210 17.13 -4.68 -10.63
N GLN A 211 17.96 -3.99 -9.84
CA GLN A 211 18.48 -4.53 -8.58
C GLN A 211 18.14 -3.58 -7.44
N PRO A 212 18.07 -4.07 -6.20
CA PRO A 212 17.95 -3.21 -5.03
C PRO A 212 19.05 -2.15 -5.03
N ASP A 213 18.75 -0.99 -4.47
CA ASP A 213 19.61 0.19 -4.34
C ASP A 213 19.98 0.90 -5.66
N PHE A 214 19.50 0.41 -6.80
CA PHE A 214 19.66 1.16 -8.06
C PHE A 214 18.90 2.47 -7.98
N LYS A 215 19.57 3.52 -8.49
CA LYS A 215 18.97 4.85 -8.62
C LYS A 215 17.79 4.82 -9.56
N ALA A 216 16.76 5.55 -9.18
CA ALA A 216 15.58 5.74 -10.01
C ALA A 216 15.17 7.21 -10.01
N GLU A 217 14.43 7.61 -11.02
CA GLU A 217 13.74 8.90 -11.03
C GLU A 217 12.25 8.67 -11.26
N VAL A 218 11.46 9.44 -10.55
CA VAL A 218 9.99 9.34 -10.56
C VAL A 218 9.39 10.68 -10.98
N ILE A 219 8.41 10.63 -11.87
CA ILE A 219 7.54 11.77 -12.17
C ILE A 219 6.10 11.39 -11.88
N PHE A 220 5.40 12.27 -11.20
CA PHE A 220 3.96 12.11 -10.96
C PHE A 220 3.16 12.91 -11.97
N THR A 221 2.12 12.32 -12.54
CA THR A 221 1.22 13.02 -13.46
C THR A 221 0.54 14.21 -12.78
N ALA A 222 0.32 14.13 -11.46
CA ALA A 222 -0.25 15.20 -10.66
C ALA A 222 0.72 16.37 -10.40
N LEU A 223 2.02 16.21 -10.66
CA LEU A 223 3.07 17.21 -10.41
C LEU A 223 3.90 17.44 -11.68
N PRO A 224 3.32 18.02 -12.73
CA PRO A 224 4.01 18.23 -13.99
C PRO A 224 5.24 19.13 -13.82
N GLY A 225 6.30 18.84 -14.60
CA GLY A 225 7.57 19.56 -14.56
C GLY A 225 8.51 19.17 -13.42
N LYS A 226 8.07 18.32 -12.46
CA LYS A 226 8.90 17.89 -11.32
C LYS A 226 9.41 16.46 -11.53
N VAL A 227 10.67 16.25 -11.15
CA VAL A 227 11.32 14.94 -11.15
C VAL A 227 11.84 14.70 -9.74
N PHE A 228 11.54 13.56 -9.17
CA PHE A 228 11.91 13.19 -7.81
C PHE A 228 12.97 12.09 -7.85
N ALA A 229 13.98 12.24 -7.01
CA ALA A 229 14.98 11.20 -6.80
C ALA A 229 14.37 10.03 -6.05
N ALA A 230 14.77 8.84 -6.47
CA ALA A 230 14.24 7.59 -5.89
C ALA A 230 15.27 6.47 -5.97
N SER A 231 15.03 5.40 -5.25
CA SER A 231 15.81 4.17 -5.29
C SER A 231 14.90 2.93 -5.35
N VAL A 232 15.43 1.85 -5.91
CA VAL A 232 14.77 0.55 -5.95
C VAL A 232 14.90 -0.11 -4.58
N VAL A 233 13.79 -0.44 -3.95
CA VAL A 233 13.77 -1.19 -2.69
C VAL A 233 13.89 -2.69 -2.95
N GLY A 234 13.18 -3.18 -3.94
CA GLY A 234 13.17 -4.59 -4.30
C GLY A 234 12.21 -4.89 -5.45
N VAL A 235 12.41 -6.07 -5.99
CA VAL A 235 11.60 -6.63 -7.07
C VAL A 235 10.72 -7.73 -6.47
N SER A 236 9.45 -7.79 -6.87
CA SER A 236 8.54 -8.84 -6.41
C SER A 236 8.92 -10.17 -7.06
N ASP A 237 9.09 -11.20 -6.25
CA ASP A 237 9.35 -12.57 -6.72
C ASP A 237 8.09 -13.25 -7.28
N ILE A 238 6.91 -12.66 -7.05
CA ILE A 238 5.63 -13.25 -7.44
C ILE A 238 4.90 -12.31 -8.39
N MET A 239 4.43 -12.87 -9.50
CA MET A 239 3.52 -12.22 -10.42
C MET A 239 2.11 -12.81 -10.25
N ALA A 240 1.08 -12.01 -10.53
CA ALA A 240 -0.31 -12.46 -10.40
C ALA A 240 -0.61 -13.73 -11.20
N GLN A 241 0.02 -13.86 -12.39
CA GLN A 241 -0.14 -15.05 -13.24
C GLN A 241 0.55 -16.32 -12.69
N GLY A 242 1.47 -16.17 -11.72
CA GLY A 242 2.16 -17.28 -11.07
C GLY A 242 1.51 -17.74 -9.76
N GLN A 243 0.39 -17.12 -9.34
CA GLN A 243 -0.31 -17.51 -8.13
C GLN A 243 -1.26 -18.67 -8.38
N LEU A 244 -1.08 -19.74 -7.59
CA LEU A 244 -2.01 -20.85 -7.54
C LEU A 244 -3.01 -20.60 -6.41
N LEU A 245 -4.26 -20.31 -6.79
CA LEU A 245 -5.32 -20.17 -5.80
C LEU A 245 -5.78 -21.57 -5.35
N PRO A 246 -5.95 -21.81 -4.05
CA PRO A 246 -6.39 -23.10 -3.53
C PRO A 246 -7.91 -23.28 -3.69
N ASP A 247 -8.44 -23.01 -4.89
CA ASP A 247 -9.88 -23.08 -5.19
C ASP A 247 -10.28 -24.39 -5.89
N GLY A 248 -9.34 -25.34 -6.04
CA GLY A 248 -9.55 -26.63 -6.68
C GLY A 248 -9.72 -26.57 -8.21
N ARG A 249 -9.54 -25.41 -8.83
CA ARG A 249 -9.60 -25.26 -10.29
C ARG A 249 -8.29 -25.65 -10.94
N LEU A 250 -8.37 -26.39 -12.03
CA LEU A 250 -7.20 -26.70 -12.86
C LEU A 250 -6.72 -25.42 -13.56
N ILE A 251 -5.41 -25.24 -13.59
CA ILE A 251 -4.79 -24.12 -14.32
C ILE A 251 -5.07 -24.32 -15.81
N LYS A 252 -5.82 -23.40 -16.39
CA LYS A 252 -5.99 -23.32 -17.83
C LYS A 252 -4.99 -22.34 -18.40
N LEU A 253 -4.03 -22.83 -19.16
CA LEU A 253 -3.17 -22.01 -20.00
C LEU A 253 -3.95 -21.63 -21.26
N GLU A 254 -5.03 -20.87 -21.10
CA GLU A 254 -5.85 -20.42 -22.22
C GLU A 254 -5.46 -19.02 -22.64
N GLY A 255 -5.11 -18.90 -23.93
CA GLY A 255 -5.02 -17.64 -24.64
C GLY A 255 -3.68 -16.91 -24.53
N VAL A 256 -3.44 -16.03 -25.48
CA VAL A 256 -2.34 -15.06 -25.48
C VAL A 256 -2.70 -13.96 -24.50
N THR A 257 -2.49 -14.21 -23.21
CA THR A 257 -2.53 -13.12 -22.21
C THR A 257 -1.31 -12.22 -22.45
N PRO A 258 -1.47 -10.89 -22.43
CA PRO A 258 -0.33 -10.00 -22.47
C PRO A 258 0.67 -10.41 -21.37
N PRO A 259 1.99 -10.37 -21.64
CA PRO A 259 2.98 -10.75 -20.63
C PRO A 259 2.75 -9.91 -19.36
N GLY A 260 2.64 -10.59 -18.23
CA GLY A 260 2.48 -9.94 -16.94
C GLY A 260 3.63 -8.99 -16.64
N ARG A 261 3.35 -7.98 -15.85
CA ARG A 261 4.37 -7.05 -15.38
C ARG A 261 4.87 -7.48 -14.00
N VAL A 262 6.15 -7.30 -13.80
CA VAL A 262 6.79 -7.52 -12.51
C VAL A 262 6.67 -6.24 -11.67
N LEU A 263 6.23 -6.38 -10.45
CA LEU A 263 6.10 -5.26 -9.52
C LEU A 263 7.45 -4.95 -8.87
N VAL A 264 7.84 -3.71 -8.95
CA VAL A 264 9.06 -3.19 -8.31
C VAL A 264 8.65 -2.13 -7.31
N ARG A 265 9.10 -2.30 -6.06
CA ARG A 265 8.88 -1.32 -5.00
C ARG A 265 9.97 -0.25 -5.07
N ILE A 266 9.53 0.99 -5.10
CA ILE A 266 10.38 2.18 -5.23
C ILE A 266 10.23 3.02 -3.96
N ASN A 267 11.34 3.46 -3.43
CA ASN A 267 11.39 4.47 -2.37
C ASN A 267 11.71 5.84 -2.99
N VAL A 268 10.86 6.83 -2.73
CA VAL A 268 11.13 8.22 -3.14
C VAL A 268 11.96 8.86 -2.04
N GLU A 269 13.12 9.40 -2.39
CA GLU A 269 14.08 9.99 -1.44
C GLU A 269 13.74 11.43 -1.11
N ASP A 270 13.12 12.13 -2.06
CA ASP A 270 12.68 13.50 -1.89
C ASP A 270 11.44 13.59 -0.99
N ASP A 271 11.34 14.67 -0.22
CA ASP A 271 10.19 14.94 0.64
C ASP A 271 8.93 15.25 -0.19
N LEU A 272 7.94 14.41 -0.03
CA LEU A 272 6.62 14.54 -0.68
C LEU A 272 5.57 15.20 0.22
N SER A 273 5.89 15.56 1.46
CA SER A 273 4.93 16.08 2.45
C SER A 273 4.27 17.40 2.02
N GLY A 274 4.97 18.19 1.20
CA GLY A 274 4.45 19.45 0.64
C GLY A 274 3.48 19.29 -0.54
N TYR A 275 3.19 18.06 -0.99
CA TYR A 275 2.37 17.82 -2.17
C TYR A 275 1.15 16.95 -1.85
N VAL A 276 0.03 17.28 -2.49
CA VAL A 276 -1.18 16.47 -2.41
C VAL A 276 -1.09 15.35 -3.44
N LEU A 277 -0.70 14.16 -2.98
CA LEU A 277 -0.62 12.95 -3.80
C LEU A 277 -1.57 11.89 -3.23
N PRO A 278 -2.76 11.73 -3.82
CA PRO A 278 -3.70 10.72 -3.35
C PRO A 278 -3.19 9.30 -3.66
N THR A 279 -3.61 8.34 -2.86
CA THR A 279 -3.45 6.91 -3.19
C THR A 279 -4.08 6.62 -4.54
N GLY A 280 -3.39 5.86 -5.37
CA GLY A 280 -3.77 5.64 -6.76
C GLY A 280 -3.19 6.67 -7.74
N ALA A 281 -2.52 7.73 -7.27
CA ALA A 281 -1.85 8.70 -8.14
C ALA A 281 -0.88 7.98 -9.08
N LYS A 282 -0.97 8.32 -10.37
CA LYS A 282 -0.17 7.73 -11.44
C LYS A 282 1.22 8.35 -11.46
N ALA A 283 2.22 7.49 -11.62
CA ALA A 283 3.60 7.88 -11.76
C ALA A 283 4.27 7.18 -12.95
N TYR A 284 5.38 7.75 -13.42
CA TYR A 284 6.28 7.12 -14.36
C TYR A 284 7.63 6.98 -13.69
N ILE A 285 8.28 5.84 -13.88
CA ILE A 285 9.51 5.50 -13.20
C ILE A 285 10.56 5.08 -14.22
N ALA A 286 11.76 5.66 -14.12
CA ALA A 286 12.94 5.20 -14.81
C ALA A 286 13.94 4.66 -13.78
N VAL A 287 14.49 3.48 -14.01
CA VAL A 287 15.55 2.88 -13.19
C VAL A 287 16.87 2.95 -13.96
N TYR A 288 17.95 3.24 -13.27
CA TYR A 288 19.29 3.41 -13.85
C TYR A 288 20.23 2.34 -13.35
N SER A 289 20.64 1.43 -14.23
CA SER A 289 21.70 0.47 -13.91
C SER A 289 23.09 1.12 -14.00
N ASP A 290 24.08 0.51 -13.39
CA ASP A 290 25.47 0.98 -13.44
C ASP A 290 26.15 0.77 -14.79
N THR A 291 25.53 -0.01 -15.67
CA THR A 291 26.02 -0.29 -17.02
C THR A 291 25.52 0.75 -18.03
N TRP A 292 26.30 1.05 -19.05
CA TRP A 292 25.93 2.00 -20.12
C TRP A 292 25.51 3.39 -19.65
N LYS A 293 26.26 3.98 -18.70
CA LYS A 293 25.98 5.32 -18.12
C LYS A 293 25.66 6.43 -19.13
N PRO A 294 26.28 6.52 -20.33
CA PRO A 294 25.90 7.55 -21.31
C PRO A 294 24.44 7.46 -21.77
N VAL A 295 23.88 6.25 -21.84
CA VAL A 295 22.48 6.01 -22.22
C VAL A 295 21.54 6.43 -21.09
N ALA A 296 21.98 6.35 -19.82
CA ALA A 296 21.24 6.85 -18.67
C ALA A 296 20.91 8.34 -18.80
N ILE A 297 21.89 9.15 -19.23
CA ILE A 297 21.71 10.60 -19.42
C ILE A 297 20.58 10.88 -20.43
N ILE A 298 20.55 10.11 -21.52
CA ILE A 298 19.49 10.23 -22.53
C ILE A 298 18.12 9.89 -21.92
N ARG A 299 18.04 8.82 -21.12
CA ARG A 299 16.82 8.45 -20.40
C ARG A 299 16.36 9.54 -19.45
N GLN A 300 17.30 10.16 -18.71
CA GLN A 300 17.00 11.27 -17.80
C GLN A 300 16.44 12.50 -18.55
N VAL A 301 17.04 12.87 -19.67
CA VAL A 301 16.54 13.97 -20.50
C VAL A 301 15.12 13.66 -21.00
N ILE A 302 14.90 12.45 -21.49
CA ILE A 302 13.57 12.02 -21.96
C ILE A 302 12.54 12.07 -20.84
N LEU A 303 12.90 11.63 -19.62
CA LEU A 303 11.99 11.66 -18.48
C LEU A 303 11.60 13.10 -18.12
N ARG A 304 12.55 14.03 -18.17
CA ARG A 304 12.30 15.47 -17.94
C ARG A 304 11.36 16.06 -19.01
N VAL A 305 11.60 15.72 -20.27
CA VAL A 305 10.71 16.14 -21.36
C VAL A 305 9.29 15.59 -21.14
N MET A 306 9.16 14.33 -20.75
CA MET A 306 7.85 13.74 -20.45
C MET A 306 7.17 14.41 -19.24
N SER A 307 7.92 14.85 -18.24
CA SER A 307 7.38 15.61 -17.12
C SER A 307 6.77 16.94 -17.58
N TRP A 308 7.43 17.63 -18.51
CA TRP A 308 6.91 18.86 -19.12
C TRP A 308 5.75 18.61 -20.10
N GLU A 309 5.78 17.49 -20.83
CA GLU A 309 4.68 17.07 -21.69
C GLU A 309 3.37 16.95 -20.90
N ASN A 310 3.41 16.39 -19.69
CA ASN A 310 2.25 16.34 -18.79
C ASN A 310 1.70 17.74 -18.44
N TYR A 311 2.54 18.78 -18.46
CA TYR A 311 2.09 20.16 -18.25
C TYR A 311 1.30 20.69 -19.45
N LEU A 312 1.75 20.35 -20.66
CA LEU A 312 1.07 20.78 -21.90
C LEU A 312 -0.28 20.06 -22.08
N PHE A 313 -0.34 18.75 -21.78
CA PHE A 313 -1.59 17.98 -21.93
C PHE A 313 -2.63 18.28 -20.86
N SER A 314 -2.26 18.84 -19.72
CA SER A 314 -3.25 19.30 -18.73
C SER A 314 -4.10 20.49 -19.26
N PHE A 315 -3.66 21.15 -20.32
CA PHE A 315 -4.38 22.22 -21.00
C PHE A 315 -5.40 21.72 -22.03
N MET A 316 -5.31 20.43 -22.42
CA MET A 316 -6.13 19.84 -23.50
C MET A 316 -7.19 18.87 -22.97
N ALA A 317 -7.23 18.58 -21.67
CA ALA A 317 -8.20 17.75 -20.98
C ALA A 317 -9.24 18.60 -20.24
#